data_d31ae3f4c0759f2559e99bcbfdc5c376
#
_entry.id   d31ae3f4c0759f2559e99bcbfdc5c376
#
_cell.length_a   1.000
_cell.length_b   1.000
_cell.length_c   1.000
_cell.angle_alpha   90.00
_cell.angle_beta   90.00
_cell.angle_gamma   90.00
#
_symmetry.space_group_name_H-M   'P 1'
#
loop_
_entity.id
_entity.type
_entity.pdbx_description
1 polymer ?
#
loop_
_entity_poly.entity_id
_entity_poly.type
_entity_poly.pdbx_seq_one_letter_code
_entity_poly.pdbx_strand_id
1 'polypeptide(L)' 'PCINRQDYALLVGKTKTQALQDINAFIEKGILKKYGAGRSVVYIKVG' A
#
# COMPACT_ATOMS: atom_id res chain seq x y z
N PRO A 1 -6.79 -5.91 -8.95
CA PRO A 1 -6.73 -6.30 -7.54
C PRO A 1 -6.24 -5.18 -6.65
N CYS A 2 -6.73 -5.18 -5.43
CA CYS A 2 -6.32 -4.20 -4.44
C CYS A 2 -5.69 -4.91 -3.24
N ILE A 3 -4.85 -4.17 -2.52
CA ILE A 3 -4.17 -4.71 -1.35
C ILE A 3 -4.20 -3.64 -0.25
N ASN A 4 -4.39 -4.06 0.99
CA ASN A 4 -4.27 -3.14 2.11
C ASN A 4 -2.85 -3.18 2.68
N ARG A 5 -2.55 -2.22 3.57
CA ARG A 5 -1.21 -2.10 4.14
C ARG A 5 -0.79 -3.36 4.90
N GLN A 6 -1.70 -3.95 5.64
CA GLN A 6 -1.41 -5.15 6.42
C GLN A 6 -1.07 -6.34 5.50
N ASP A 7 -1.85 -6.55 4.46
CA ASP A 7 -1.60 -7.62 3.51
C ASP A 7 -0.26 -7.42 2.80
N TYR A 8 0.06 -6.19 2.43
CA TYR A 8 1.34 -5.89 1.82
C TYR A 8 2.50 -6.21 2.77
N ALA A 9 2.39 -5.82 4.04
CA ALA A 9 3.42 -6.10 5.03
C ALA A 9 3.65 -7.60 5.20
N LEU A 10 2.57 -8.38 5.23
CA LEU A 10 2.68 -9.83 5.33
C LEU A 10 3.33 -10.43 4.08
N LEU A 11 2.97 -9.94 2.92
CA LEU A 11 3.49 -10.45 1.65
C LEU A 11 5.00 -10.26 1.53
N VAL A 12 5.51 -9.10 1.95
CA VAL A 12 6.94 -8.79 1.83
C VAL A 12 7.74 -9.09 3.09
N GLY A 13 7.08 -9.53 4.17
CA GLY A 13 7.75 -9.86 5.43
C GLY A 13 8.32 -8.65 6.15
N LYS A 14 7.70 -7.49 6.02
CA LYS A 14 8.15 -6.24 6.63
C LYS A 14 7.20 -5.79 7.73
N THR A 15 7.66 -4.84 8.55
CA THR A 15 6.80 -4.20 9.54
C THR A 15 5.79 -3.28 8.82
N LYS A 16 4.71 -2.92 9.52
CA LYS A 16 3.71 -2.00 8.96
C LYS A 16 4.34 -0.66 8.60
N THR A 17 5.28 -0.18 9.40
CA THR A 17 5.96 1.10 9.15
C THR A 17 6.78 1.05 7.86
N GLN A 18 7.54 -0.02 7.67
CA GLN A 18 8.34 -0.19 6.45
C GLN A 18 7.45 -0.38 5.23
N ALA A 19 6.38 -1.15 5.38
CA ALA A 19 5.42 -1.35 4.29
C ALA A 19 4.79 -0.02 3.88
N LEU A 20 4.44 0.83 4.84
CA LEU A 20 3.86 2.14 4.55
C LEU A 20 4.85 3.04 3.80
N GLN A 21 6.12 3.01 4.19
CA GLN A 21 7.15 3.76 3.48
C GLN A 21 7.28 3.32 2.03
N ASP A 22 7.29 2.01 1.79
CA ASP A 22 7.34 1.47 0.43
C ASP A 22 6.10 1.88 -0.39
N ILE A 23 4.92 1.76 0.21
CA ILE A 23 3.66 2.12 -0.43
C ILE A 23 3.66 3.60 -0.81
N ASN A 24 4.09 4.48 0.11
CA ASN A 24 4.15 5.91 -0.17
C ASN A 24 5.10 6.22 -1.32
N ALA A 25 6.23 5.53 -1.40
CA ALA A 25 7.16 5.70 -2.51
C ALA A 25 6.52 5.30 -3.84
N PHE A 26 5.77 4.19 -3.85
CA PHE A 26 5.06 3.76 -5.05
C PHE A 26 3.96 4.74 -5.46
N ILE A 27 3.28 5.34 -4.49
CA ILE A 27 2.26 6.35 -4.76
C ILE A 27 2.91 7.58 -5.42
N GLU A 28 4.05 8.04 -4.90
CA GLU A 28 4.78 9.16 -5.48
C GLU A 28 5.22 8.89 -6.92
N LYS A 29 5.58 7.65 -7.21
CA LYS A 29 5.98 7.26 -8.56
C LYS A 29 4.81 7.00 -9.49
N GLY A 30 3.57 7.08 -8.98
CA GLY A 30 2.38 6.83 -9.78
C GLY A 30 2.11 5.35 -10.04
N ILE A 31 2.75 4.47 -9.30
CA ILE A 31 2.56 3.02 -9.45
C ILE A 31 1.33 2.54 -8.69
N LEU A 32 1.04 3.16 -7.54
CA LEU A 32 -0.11 2.81 -6.71
C LEU A 32 -1.00 4.02 -6.51
N LYS A 33 -2.30 3.77 -6.32
CA LYS A 33 -3.27 4.77 -5.87
C LYS A 33 -3.91 4.31 -4.57
N LYS A 34 -4.15 5.27 -3.70
CA LYS A 34 -4.78 5.05 -2.41
C LYS A 34 -6.28 5.33 -2.52
N TYR A 35 -7.10 4.40 -2.01
CA TYR A 35 -8.55 4.53 -1.98
C TYR A 35 -9.05 4.26 -0.57
N GLY A 36 -10.12 4.94 -0.19
CA GLY A 36 -10.74 4.77 1.12
C GLY A 36 -10.11 5.66 2.17
N ALA A 37 -10.55 5.49 3.41
CA ALA A 37 -10.08 6.27 4.54
C ALA A 37 -10.12 5.43 5.81
N GLY A 38 -9.30 5.80 6.78
CA GLY A 38 -9.25 5.11 8.06
C GLY A 38 -8.87 3.64 7.90
N ARG A 39 -9.71 2.77 8.43
CA ARG A 39 -9.45 1.32 8.41
C ARG A 39 -9.76 0.68 7.07
N SER A 40 -10.42 1.40 6.17
CA SER A 40 -10.83 0.87 4.87
C SER A 40 -9.89 1.26 3.75
N VAL A 41 -8.69 1.73 4.09
CA VAL A 41 -7.71 2.14 3.07
C VAL A 41 -7.19 0.92 2.33
N VAL A 42 -7.25 1.00 1.00
CA VAL A 42 -6.68 -0.01 0.12
C VAL A 42 -5.82 0.67 -0.94
N TYR A 43 -4.92 -0.09 -1.54
CA TYR A 43 -4.02 0.41 -2.57
C TYR A 43 -4.23 -0.40 -3.84
N ILE A 44 -4.29 0.29 -4.96
CA ILE A 44 -4.56 -0.33 -6.26
C ILE A 44 -3.40 -0.01 -7.19
N LYS A 45 -2.89 -1.03 -7.86
CA LYS A 45 -1.81 -0.85 -8.83
C LYS A 45 -2.35 -0.11 -10.05
N VAL A 46 -1.62 0.92 -10.47
CA VAL A 46 -1.95 1.74 -11.64
C VAL A 46 -1.00 1.41 -12.78
N GLY A 47 -1.59 1.25 -13.94
CA GLY A 47 -0.82 0.94 -15.15
C GLY A 47 -0.54 -0.53 -15.28
#